data_dd7179a3c49852565df257042e36bff9
#
_entry.id   dd7179a3c49852565df257042e36bff9
#
_cell.length_a   1.000
_cell.length_b   1.000
_cell.length_c   1.000
_cell.angle_alpha   90.00
_cell.angle_beta   90.00
_cell.angle_gamma   90.00
#
_symmetry.space_group_name_H-M   'P 1'
#
loop_
_entity.id
_entity.type
_entity.pdbx_description
1 polymer ?
#
loop_
_entity_poly.entity_id
_entity_poly.type
_entity_poly.pdbx_seq_one_letter_code
_entity_poly.pdbx_strand_id
1 'polypeptide(L)'
;MLRGFYTATAGMISQQRRMELLSNNLSNANTPGYKADQSSLRAFPEMLLSKMDATSVPTTKPLKFAQNQLIGPINTGVYVQDIAPKFSQGDMRPTGNDTDFAILNQTLPENASVFFTVENTDGTQRYTRNGNFTLDAQGYLTTNNGLYVLDENNNRIQVNASSFTLQPDGTLLVNNVPQTRLGIALANNANELIRDGNGLFRASEGQQLTNANNNPNISFQIMQGHIERSNVDSAQTMADMTSAYRAFEANQKIIQAYDMSMQKAANEIGRIN
;
A
#
# COMPACT_ATOMS: atom_id res chain seq x y z
N MET A 1 35.86 2.37 7.07
CA MET A 1 35.44 3.43 6.14
C MET A 1 34.23 3.01 5.30
N LEU A 2 34.14 1.79 4.79
CA LEU A 2 33.03 1.35 3.93
C LEU A 2 31.64 1.25 4.61
N ARG A 3 31.56 1.10 5.94
CA ARG A 3 30.26 0.96 6.65
C ARG A 3 29.35 2.17 6.48
N GLY A 4 29.88 3.40 6.61
CA GLY A 4 29.10 4.62 6.40
C GLY A 4 28.61 4.77 4.97
N PHE A 5 29.39 4.31 4.00
CA PHE A 5 28.99 4.26 2.59
C PHE A 5 27.76 3.32 2.39
N TYR A 6 27.81 2.10 2.94
CA TYR A 6 26.67 1.17 2.87
C TYR A 6 25.42 1.70 3.57
N THR A 7 25.59 2.33 4.75
CA THR A 7 24.47 2.93 5.48
C THR A 7 23.83 4.08 4.69
N ALA A 8 24.65 4.96 4.08
CA ALA A 8 24.17 6.06 3.25
C ALA A 8 23.48 5.53 1.98
N THR A 9 24.02 4.49 1.35
CA THR A 9 23.41 3.85 0.16
C THR A 9 22.07 3.20 0.51
N ALA A 10 21.98 2.47 1.62
CA ALA A 10 20.72 1.88 2.09
C ALA A 10 19.68 2.95 2.39
N GLY A 11 20.08 4.06 3.05
CA GLY A 11 19.22 5.21 3.29
C GLY A 11 18.75 5.87 1.99
N MET A 12 19.63 6.05 1.02
CA MET A 12 19.31 6.61 -0.30
C MET A 12 18.26 5.76 -1.03
N ILE A 13 18.46 4.45 -1.11
CA ILE A 13 17.52 3.51 -1.76
C ILE A 13 16.17 3.51 -1.05
N SER A 14 16.18 3.56 0.29
CA SER A 14 14.95 3.60 1.08
C SER A 14 14.15 4.88 0.82
N GLN A 15 14.82 6.04 0.73
CA GLN A 15 14.17 7.31 0.41
C GLN A 15 13.68 7.36 -1.03
N GLN A 16 14.41 6.77 -1.98
CA GLN A 16 13.95 6.64 -3.36
C GLN A 16 12.64 5.84 -3.44
N ARG A 17 12.59 4.66 -2.82
CA ARG A 17 11.35 3.85 -2.78
C ARG A 17 10.19 4.57 -2.11
N ARG A 18 10.47 5.33 -1.05
CA ARG A 18 9.46 6.16 -0.39
C ARG A 18 8.94 7.26 -1.32
N MET A 19 9.80 7.92 -2.09
CA MET A 19 9.38 8.92 -3.08
C MET A 19 8.54 8.30 -4.20
N GLU A 20 8.90 7.12 -4.70
CA GLU A 20 8.12 6.39 -5.71
C GLU A 20 6.70 6.09 -5.20
N LEU A 21 6.57 5.61 -3.94
CA LEU A 21 5.30 5.36 -3.29
C LEU A 21 4.48 6.64 -3.11
N LEU A 22 5.08 7.72 -2.61
CA LEU A 22 4.40 9.01 -2.42
C LEU A 22 3.97 9.62 -3.76
N SER A 23 4.77 9.46 -4.82
CA SER A 23 4.42 9.88 -6.18
C SER A 23 3.21 9.09 -6.71
N ASN A 24 3.17 7.78 -6.47
CA ASN A 24 2.02 6.94 -6.82
C ASN A 24 0.76 7.38 -6.07
N ASN A 25 0.84 7.61 -4.76
CA ASN A 25 -0.27 8.13 -3.96
C ASN A 25 -0.76 9.47 -4.50
N LEU A 26 0.14 10.40 -4.79
CA LEU A 26 -0.21 11.72 -5.30
C LEU A 26 -0.90 11.64 -6.67
N SER A 27 -0.41 10.80 -7.56
CA SER A 27 -1.02 10.57 -8.88
C SER A 27 -2.44 10.03 -8.78
N ASN A 28 -2.74 9.26 -7.73
CA ASN A 28 -4.05 8.67 -7.45
C ASN A 28 -4.87 9.44 -6.40
N ALA A 29 -4.47 10.66 -6.04
CA ALA A 29 -5.21 11.47 -5.05
C ALA A 29 -6.65 11.79 -5.49
N ASN A 30 -6.90 11.85 -6.81
CA ASN A 30 -8.22 12.10 -7.39
C ASN A 30 -8.92 10.82 -7.89
N THR A 31 -8.29 9.67 -7.80
CA THR A 31 -8.88 8.39 -8.24
C THR A 31 -9.92 7.93 -7.21
N PRO A 32 -11.21 7.74 -7.59
CA PRO A 32 -12.24 7.29 -6.66
C PRO A 32 -11.90 5.92 -6.07
N GLY A 33 -12.16 5.75 -4.76
CA GLY A 33 -11.94 4.49 -4.06
C GLY A 33 -10.48 4.08 -3.88
N TYR A 34 -9.51 4.91 -4.31
CA TYR A 34 -8.09 4.61 -4.11
C TYR A 34 -7.72 4.67 -2.63
N LYS A 35 -6.91 3.72 -2.20
CA LYS A 35 -6.38 3.63 -0.85
C LYS A 35 -4.88 3.91 -0.88
N ALA A 36 -4.46 4.91 -0.08
CA ALA A 36 -3.07 5.33 0.01
C ALA A 36 -2.17 4.18 0.47
N ASP A 37 -1.06 3.98 -0.19
CA ASP A 37 -0.05 3.05 0.24
C ASP A 37 0.83 3.67 1.32
N GLN A 38 1.14 2.88 2.33
CA GLN A 38 2.09 3.22 3.40
C GLN A 38 3.26 2.26 3.37
N SER A 39 4.46 2.79 3.61
CA SER A 39 5.67 1.99 3.73
C SER A 39 6.12 1.88 5.18
N SER A 40 6.50 0.69 5.61
CA SER A 40 7.22 0.49 6.87
C SER A 40 8.72 0.41 6.61
N LEU A 41 9.49 1.22 7.36
CA LEU A 41 10.94 1.18 7.35
C LEU A 41 11.43 0.29 8.49
N ARG A 42 12.34 -0.61 8.19
CA ARG A 42 12.98 -1.47 9.18
C ARG A 42 14.51 -1.34 9.11
N ALA A 43 15.15 -1.36 10.27
CA ALA A 43 16.60 -1.46 10.34
C ALA A 43 17.06 -2.86 9.91
N PHE A 44 18.22 -2.96 9.29
CA PHE A 44 18.86 -4.26 9.09
C PHE A 44 19.11 -4.96 10.43
N PRO A 45 19.21 -6.29 10.45
CA PRO A 45 19.56 -7.03 11.66
C PRO A 45 20.81 -6.47 12.32
N GLU A 46 20.77 -6.33 13.64
CA GLU A 46 21.89 -5.81 14.42
C GLU A 46 23.08 -6.76 14.37
N MET A 47 24.25 -6.21 14.09
CA MET A 47 25.50 -6.93 14.14
C MET A 47 26.21 -6.64 15.45
N LEU A 48 26.84 -7.64 16.03
CA LEU A 48 27.58 -7.51 17.27
C LEU A 48 28.97 -6.97 16.98
N LEU A 49 29.27 -5.79 17.54
CA LEU A 49 30.60 -5.19 17.45
C LEU A 49 31.43 -5.64 18.65
N SER A 50 32.57 -6.27 18.37
CA SER A 50 33.56 -6.64 19.39
C SER A 50 34.91 -5.98 19.09
N LYS A 51 35.57 -5.52 20.12
CA LYS A 51 36.98 -5.06 20.05
C LYS A 51 37.88 -6.29 20.16
N MET A 52 38.72 -6.50 19.15
CA MET A 52 39.80 -7.48 19.22
C MET A 52 41.00 -6.80 19.85
N ASP A 53 41.20 -7.00 21.13
CA ASP A 53 42.41 -6.51 21.85
C ASP A 53 43.34 -7.70 22.13
N ALA A 54 44.56 -7.57 21.74
CA ALA A 54 45.59 -8.57 22.05
C ALA A 54 46.27 -8.17 23.34
N THR A 55 45.81 -8.71 24.46
CA THR A 55 46.52 -8.54 25.72
C THR A 55 47.74 -9.51 25.75
N SER A 56 48.94 -8.94 25.77
CA SER A 56 50.13 -9.75 25.96
C SER A 56 50.35 -9.99 27.44
N VAL A 57 50.39 -11.24 27.88
CA VAL A 57 50.79 -11.60 29.23
C VAL A 57 52.33 -11.58 29.25
N PRO A 58 52.98 -10.84 30.18
CA PRO A 58 54.43 -10.77 30.28
C PRO A 58 54.95 -12.08 30.85
N THR A 59 55.16 -13.04 29.99
CA THR A 59 55.84 -14.30 30.27
C THR A 59 57.09 -14.38 29.37
N THR A 60 58.05 -15.24 29.70
CA THR A 60 59.30 -15.48 28.96
C THR A 60 59.03 -15.85 27.46
N LYS A 61 57.82 -16.26 27.11
CA LYS A 61 57.25 -16.33 25.74
C LYS A 61 55.89 -15.67 25.78
N PRO A 62 55.74 -14.45 25.23
CA PRO A 62 54.48 -13.71 25.31
C PRO A 62 53.36 -14.48 24.59
N LEU A 63 52.41 -15.00 25.33
CA LEU A 63 51.16 -15.58 24.82
C LEU A 63 50.19 -14.44 24.58
N LYS A 64 49.76 -14.28 23.33
CA LYS A 64 48.73 -13.33 22.96
C LYS A 64 47.37 -14.01 23.08
N PHE A 65 46.58 -13.63 24.06
CA PHE A 65 45.17 -14.02 24.15
C PHE A 65 44.34 -12.96 23.47
N ALA A 66 43.60 -13.37 22.41
CA ALA A 66 42.62 -12.51 21.81
C ALA A 66 41.38 -12.47 22.74
N GLN A 67 41.25 -11.41 23.52
CA GLN A 67 40.09 -11.17 24.34
C GLN A 67 39.11 -10.32 23.53
N ASN A 68 38.03 -10.93 23.04
CA ASN A 68 36.95 -10.24 22.34
C ASN A 68 36.10 -9.49 23.39
N GLN A 69 36.34 -8.19 23.53
CA GLN A 69 35.48 -7.34 24.38
C GLN A 69 34.27 -6.91 23.57
N LEU A 70 33.08 -7.28 24.00
CA LEU A 70 31.82 -6.85 23.41
C LEU A 70 31.63 -5.35 23.62
N ILE A 71 31.44 -4.59 22.51
CA ILE A 71 31.19 -3.14 22.57
C ILE A 71 29.70 -2.86 22.53
N GLY A 72 28.94 -3.59 21.71
CA GLY A 72 27.49 -3.43 21.60
C GLY A 72 26.94 -3.74 20.20
N PRO A 73 25.62 -3.63 20.02
CA PRO A 73 24.98 -3.80 18.73
C PRO A 73 25.29 -2.62 17.80
N ILE A 74 25.41 -2.89 16.51
CA ILE A 74 25.56 -1.87 15.46
C ILE A 74 24.56 -2.16 14.33
N ASN A 75 23.83 -1.12 13.91
CA ASN A 75 22.97 -1.15 12.74
C ASN A 75 23.72 -0.72 11.49
N THR A 76 23.47 -1.38 10.36
CA THR A 76 24.15 -1.12 9.07
C THR A 76 23.29 -0.35 8.08
N GLY A 77 22.09 0.07 8.46
CA GLY A 77 21.18 0.86 7.62
C GLY A 77 19.72 0.47 7.79
N VAL A 78 18.88 0.96 6.87
CA VAL A 78 17.44 0.76 6.85
C VAL A 78 16.97 0.30 5.46
N TYR A 79 15.86 -0.40 5.41
CA TYR A 79 15.20 -0.80 4.18
C TYR A 79 13.67 -0.67 4.29
N VAL A 80 12.99 -0.56 3.16
CA VAL A 80 11.53 -0.64 3.10
C VAL A 80 11.16 -2.11 3.18
N GLN A 81 10.46 -2.50 4.25
CA GLN A 81 10.06 -3.89 4.48
C GLN A 81 8.80 -4.22 3.71
N ASP A 82 7.73 -3.47 3.96
CA ASP A 82 6.41 -3.73 3.41
C ASP A 82 5.77 -2.45 2.89
N ILE A 83 4.97 -2.59 1.85
CA ILE A 83 4.07 -1.57 1.34
C ILE A 83 2.67 -2.15 1.44
N ALA A 84 1.82 -1.52 2.26
CA ALA A 84 0.46 -1.95 2.46
C ALA A 84 -0.51 -0.78 2.25
N PRO A 85 -1.69 -1.03 1.62
CA PRO A 85 -2.71 0.00 1.49
C PRO A 85 -3.37 0.29 2.85
N LYS A 86 -3.62 1.57 3.10
CA LYS A 86 -4.37 2.01 4.28
C LYS A 86 -5.87 2.02 3.95
N PHE A 87 -6.64 1.12 4.55
CA PHE A 87 -8.07 0.98 4.26
C PHE A 87 -8.98 1.93 5.06
N SER A 88 -8.45 3.04 5.61
CA SER A 88 -9.32 4.08 6.17
C SER A 88 -10.27 4.62 5.10
N GLN A 89 -11.50 4.93 5.50
CA GLN A 89 -12.51 5.48 4.61
C GLN A 89 -12.12 6.89 4.16
N GLY A 90 -12.30 7.17 2.87
CA GLY A 90 -12.18 8.51 2.29
C GLY A 90 -13.49 9.29 2.41
N ASP A 91 -13.44 10.59 2.10
CA ASP A 91 -14.62 11.44 2.09
C ASP A 91 -15.60 11.03 0.99
N MET A 92 -16.91 11.13 1.29
CA MET A 92 -17.97 10.89 0.32
C MET A 92 -18.24 12.16 -0.48
N ARG A 93 -18.24 12.04 -1.79
CA ARG A 93 -18.53 13.15 -2.70
C ARG A 93 -19.77 12.86 -3.54
N PRO A 94 -20.79 13.73 -3.52
CA PRO A 94 -21.93 13.60 -4.41
C PRO A 94 -21.51 13.88 -5.87
N THR A 95 -22.00 13.07 -6.80
CA THR A 95 -21.75 13.20 -8.24
C THR A 95 -23.01 13.51 -9.01
N GLY A 96 -24.16 13.10 -8.49
CA GLY A 96 -25.46 13.24 -9.16
C GLY A 96 -25.68 12.21 -10.28
N ASN A 97 -24.78 11.26 -10.49
CA ASN A 97 -24.95 10.17 -11.43
C ASN A 97 -25.57 8.98 -10.73
N ASP A 98 -26.66 8.44 -11.26
CA ASP A 98 -27.37 7.29 -10.65
C ASP A 98 -26.54 6.00 -10.67
N THR A 99 -25.50 5.92 -11.51
CA THR A 99 -24.61 4.76 -11.61
C THR A 99 -23.44 4.79 -10.65
N ASP A 100 -23.24 5.90 -9.95
CA ASP A 100 -22.15 6.04 -8.98
C ASP A 100 -22.60 5.55 -7.60
N PHE A 101 -21.84 4.65 -7.00
CA PHE A 101 -22.14 4.08 -5.69
C PHE A 101 -20.97 4.24 -4.74
N ALA A 102 -21.27 4.52 -3.49
CA ALA A 102 -20.27 4.56 -2.43
C ALA A 102 -20.71 3.68 -1.25
N ILE A 103 -19.77 2.94 -0.66
CA ILE A 103 -20.03 2.17 0.54
C ILE A 103 -19.62 3.00 1.76
N LEU A 104 -20.57 3.31 2.62
CA LEU A 104 -20.35 3.94 3.91
C LEU A 104 -20.22 2.88 4.99
N ASN A 105 -19.04 2.77 5.59
CA ASN A 105 -18.80 1.88 6.71
C ASN A 105 -19.45 2.46 7.98
N GLN A 106 -20.26 1.69 8.69
CA GLN A 106 -20.84 2.10 9.98
C GLN A 106 -20.16 1.36 11.13
N THR A 107 -20.29 0.03 11.17
CA THR A 107 -19.65 -0.81 12.18
C THR A 107 -18.93 -1.94 11.48
N LEU A 108 -17.59 -1.92 11.60
CA LEU A 108 -16.72 -2.97 11.08
C LEU A 108 -15.73 -3.38 12.18
N PRO A 109 -15.34 -4.65 12.24
CA PRO A 109 -14.21 -5.10 13.05
C PRO A 109 -12.91 -4.36 12.69
N GLU A 110 -11.96 -4.37 13.60
CA GLU A 110 -10.63 -3.81 13.35
C GLU A 110 -9.97 -4.52 12.16
N ASN A 111 -9.35 -3.74 11.27
CA ASN A 111 -8.73 -4.18 10.01
C ASN A 111 -9.68 -4.80 8.97
N ALA A 112 -11.00 -4.86 9.23
CA ALA A 112 -11.95 -5.30 8.24
C ALA A 112 -12.30 -4.17 7.25
N SER A 113 -12.61 -4.55 6.01
CA SER A 113 -13.09 -3.63 4.99
C SER A 113 -14.05 -4.33 4.04
N VAL A 114 -14.97 -3.57 3.47
CA VAL A 114 -15.95 -4.07 2.52
C VAL A 114 -15.67 -3.54 1.12
N PHE A 115 -16.00 -4.31 0.10
CA PHE A 115 -15.67 -4.03 -1.30
C PHE A 115 -16.83 -4.41 -2.21
N PHE A 116 -16.93 -3.73 -3.35
CA PHE A 116 -17.73 -4.22 -4.47
C PHE A 116 -17.06 -5.42 -5.12
N THR A 117 -17.86 -6.40 -5.54
CA THR A 117 -17.38 -7.57 -6.26
C THR A 117 -17.53 -7.35 -7.76
N VAL A 118 -16.47 -7.56 -8.51
CA VAL A 118 -16.43 -7.43 -9.97
C VAL A 118 -15.85 -8.68 -10.61
N GLU A 119 -16.26 -8.96 -11.83
CA GLU A 119 -15.73 -10.06 -12.64
C GLU A 119 -14.58 -9.53 -13.51
N ASN A 120 -13.42 -10.14 -13.39
CA ASN A 120 -12.27 -9.85 -14.24
C ASN A 120 -12.43 -10.51 -15.62
N THR A 121 -11.61 -10.11 -16.59
CA THR A 121 -11.61 -10.66 -17.96
C THR A 121 -11.35 -12.17 -18.05
N ASP A 122 -10.71 -12.73 -17.03
CA ASP A 122 -10.44 -14.17 -16.88
C ASP A 122 -11.56 -14.94 -16.17
N GLY A 123 -12.70 -14.29 -15.87
CA GLY A 123 -13.83 -14.87 -15.14
C GLY A 123 -13.61 -15.00 -13.63
N THR A 124 -12.48 -14.53 -13.10
CA THR A 124 -12.21 -14.57 -11.67
C THR A 124 -12.79 -13.34 -10.96
N GLN A 125 -13.15 -13.50 -9.69
CA GLN A 125 -13.63 -12.40 -8.88
C GLN A 125 -12.49 -11.48 -8.45
N ARG A 126 -12.76 -10.18 -8.51
CA ARG A 126 -11.92 -9.11 -7.96
C ARG A 126 -12.76 -8.20 -7.11
N TYR A 127 -12.09 -7.45 -6.28
CA TYR A 127 -12.72 -6.60 -5.28
C TYR A 127 -12.25 -5.16 -5.49
N THR A 128 -13.18 -4.21 -5.45
CA THR A 128 -12.84 -2.81 -5.62
C THR A 128 -13.60 -1.92 -4.66
N ARG A 129 -13.00 -0.79 -4.30
CA ARG A 129 -13.66 0.28 -3.55
C ARG A 129 -14.15 1.40 -4.48
N ASN A 130 -13.71 1.36 -5.74
CA ASN A 130 -14.17 2.30 -6.75
C ASN A 130 -15.60 1.98 -7.15
N GLY A 131 -16.52 2.88 -6.87
CA GLY A 131 -17.94 2.79 -7.20
C GLY A 131 -18.34 3.66 -8.37
N ASN A 132 -17.40 4.18 -9.16
CA ASN A 132 -17.71 4.87 -10.40
C ASN A 132 -18.02 3.83 -11.48
N PHE A 133 -19.30 3.52 -11.65
CA PHE A 133 -19.79 2.53 -12.60
C PHE A 133 -20.47 3.19 -13.78
N THR A 134 -20.59 2.43 -14.87
CA THR A 134 -21.29 2.82 -16.10
C THR A 134 -22.15 1.66 -16.58
N LEU A 135 -23.13 1.95 -17.43
CA LEU A 135 -23.89 0.92 -18.13
C LEU A 135 -23.31 0.71 -19.52
N ASP A 136 -23.13 -0.55 -19.90
CA ASP A 136 -22.74 -0.91 -21.26
C ASP A 136 -23.95 -0.84 -22.22
N ALA A 137 -23.70 -1.10 -23.52
CA ALA A 137 -24.74 -1.06 -24.56
C ALA A 137 -25.83 -2.14 -24.37
N GLN A 138 -25.57 -3.17 -23.59
CA GLN A 138 -26.48 -4.26 -23.24
C GLN A 138 -27.20 -4.04 -21.90
N GLY A 139 -26.90 -2.92 -21.22
CA GLY A 139 -27.48 -2.57 -19.93
C GLY A 139 -26.81 -3.27 -18.72
N TYR A 140 -25.62 -3.83 -18.88
CA TYR A 140 -24.88 -4.37 -17.74
C TYR A 140 -24.12 -3.27 -17.00
N LEU A 141 -24.12 -3.39 -15.68
CA LEU A 141 -23.34 -2.49 -14.82
C LEU A 141 -21.86 -2.88 -14.89
N THR A 142 -21.01 -1.95 -15.33
CA THR A 142 -19.59 -2.15 -15.55
C THR A 142 -18.76 -1.07 -14.87
N THR A 143 -17.51 -1.38 -14.55
CA THR A 143 -16.50 -0.40 -14.16
C THR A 143 -16.04 0.38 -15.39
N ASN A 144 -15.35 1.51 -15.20
CA ASN A 144 -14.73 2.28 -16.30
C ASN A 144 -13.71 1.46 -17.12
N ASN A 145 -13.23 0.34 -16.58
CA ASN A 145 -12.32 -0.58 -17.25
C ASN A 145 -13.04 -1.73 -17.99
N GLY A 146 -14.38 -1.70 -18.04
CA GLY A 146 -15.19 -2.70 -18.69
C GLY A 146 -15.39 -4.02 -17.93
N LEU A 147 -15.11 -4.04 -16.63
CA LEU A 147 -15.35 -5.22 -15.78
C LEU A 147 -16.79 -5.21 -15.27
N TYR A 148 -17.46 -6.36 -15.29
CA TYR A 148 -18.84 -6.48 -14.85
C TYR A 148 -18.95 -6.46 -13.33
N VAL A 149 -19.92 -5.70 -12.81
CA VAL A 149 -20.28 -5.73 -11.39
C VAL A 149 -21.16 -6.95 -11.13
N LEU A 150 -20.86 -7.66 -10.05
CA LEU A 150 -21.55 -8.87 -9.66
C LEU A 150 -22.58 -8.62 -8.55
N ASP A 151 -23.63 -9.44 -8.56
CA ASP A 151 -24.62 -9.51 -7.50
C ASP A 151 -24.16 -10.41 -6.33
N GLU A 152 -25.00 -10.58 -5.31
CA GLU A 152 -24.73 -11.44 -4.16
C GLU A 152 -24.57 -12.93 -4.52
N ASN A 153 -25.09 -13.34 -5.70
CA ASN A 153 -25.04 -14.70 -6.23
C ASN A 153 -23.94 -14.87 -7.30
N ASN A 154 -23.08 -13.86 -7.47
CA ASN A 154 -21.98 -13.81 -8.47
C ASN A 154 -22.48 -13.79 -9.93
N ASN A 155 -23.69 -13.31 -10.19
CA ASN A 155 -24.16 -13.06 -11.54
C ASN A 155 -23.91 -11.60 -11.92
N ARG A 156 -23.79 -11.33 -13.23
CA ARG A 156 -23.67 -9.97 -13.75
C ARG A 156 -24.96 -9.21 -13.57
N ILE A 157 -24.89 -7.97 -13.10
CA ILE A 157 -26.05 -7.13 -12.86
C ILE A 157 -26.45 -6.46 -14.18
N GLN A 158 -27.67 -6.73 -14.64
CA GLN A 158 -28.24 -6.10 -15.82
C GLN A 158 -29.39 -5.16 -15.42
N VAL A 159 -29.31 -3.92 -15.86
CA VAL A 159 -30.32 -2.88 -15.60
C VAL A 159 -31.01 -2.54 -16.93
N ASN A 160 -32.18 -3.11 -17.18
CA ASN A 160 -32.91 -2.92 -18.42
C ASN A 160 -33.85 -1.69 -18.41
N ALA A 161 -33.51 -0.66 -17.61
CA ALA A 161 -34.33 0.54 -17.49
C ALA A 161 -33.46 1.81 -17.52
N SER A 162 -34.06 2.90 -17.98
CA SER A 162 -33.44 4.22 -18.02
C SER A 162 -33.25 4.85 -16.63
N SER A 163 -33.94 4.35 -15.62
CA SER A 163 -33.82 4.77 -14.24
C SER A 163 -33.93 3.59 -13.28
N PHE A 164 -33.08 3.57 -12.28
CA PHE A 164 -33.08 2.59 -11.21
C PHE A 164 -32.71 3.27 -9.89
N THR A 165 -33.13 2.69 -8.79
CA THR A 165 -32.82 3.22 -7.45
C THR A 165 -32.13 2.12 -6.64
N LEU A 166 -31.09 2.51 -5.93
CA LEU A 166 -30.37 1.62 -5.02
C LEU A 166 -30.78 1.91 -3.58
N GLN A 167 -31.24 0.88 -2.87
CA GLN A 167 -31.52 1.00 -1.45
C GLN A 167 -30.22 0.97 -0.62
N PRO A 168 -30.22 1.54 0.59
CA PRO A 168 -29.04 1.55 1.46
C PRO A 168 -28.49 0.16 1.83
N ASP A 169 -29.32 -0.88 1.74
CA ASP A 169 -28.95 -2.28 1.96
C ASP A 169 -28.29 -2.97 0.75
N GLY A 170 -28.18 -2.25 -0.37
CA GLY A 170 -27.63 -2.76 -1.62
C GLY A 170 -28.65 -3.40 -2.57
N THR A 171 -29.95 -3.35 -2.25
CA THR A 171 -30.99 -3.86 -3.15
C THR A 171 -31.25 -2.90 -4.30
N LEU A 172 -31.11 -3.39 -5.52
CA LEU A 172 -31.38 -2.66 -6.75
C LEU A 172 -32.85 -2.74 -7.11
N LEU A 173 -33.53 -1.59 -7.20
CA LEU A 173 -34.90 -1.45 -7.62
C LEU A 173 -34.94 -0.94 -9.06
N VAL A 174 -35.57 -1.69 -9.93
CA VAL A 174 -35.89 -1.26 -11.30
C VAL A 174 -37.39 -1.08 -11.41
N ASN A 175 -37.84 0.11 -11.76
CA ASN A 175 -39.29 0.46 -11.77
C ASN A 175 -40.00 0.16 -10.41
N ASN A 176 -39.32 0.43 -9.29
CA ASN A 176 -39.76 0.12 -7.92
C ASN A 176 -39.96 -1.38 -7.60
N VAL A 177 -39.44 -2.27 -8.44
CA VAL A 177 -39.43 -3.72 -8.19
C VAL A 177 -38.02 -4.16 -7.84
N PRO A 178 -37.81 -4.85 -6.71
CA PRO A 178 -36.48 -5.36 -6.35
C PRO A 178 -36.09 -6.44 -7.36
N GLN A 179 -34.92 -6.25 -7.98
CA GLN A 179 -34.38 -7.19 -8.97
C GLN A 179 -33.29 -8.07 -8.39
N THR A 180 -32.27 -7.43 -7.83
CA THR A 180 -31.10 -8.12 -7.29
C THR A 180 -30.44 -7.26 -6.22
N ARG A 181 -29.48 -7.82 -5.53
CA ARG A 181 -28.70 -7.14 -4.51
C ARG A 181 -27.23 -7.09 -4.93
N LEU A 182 -26.57 -5.93 -4.75
CA LEU A 182 -25.15 -5.77 -5.06
C LEU A 182 -24.29 -6.78 -4.28
N GLY A 183 -23.35 -7.39 -4.96
CA GLY A 183 -22.34 -8.24 -4.35
C GLY A 183 -21.32 -7.43 -3.56
N ILE A 184 -21.47 -7.45 -2.25
CA ILE A 184 -20.55 -6.80 -1.33
C ILE A 184 -19.73 -7.86 -0.61
N ALA A 185 -18.43 -7.81 -0.78
CA ALA A 185 -17.49 -8.74 -0.14
C ALA A 185 -16.87 -8.13 1.12
N LEU A 186 -16.77 -8.94 2.17
CA LEU A 186 -16.09 -8.60 3.41
C LEU A 186 -14.71 -9.22 3.45
N ALA A 187 -13.69 -8.40 3.60
CA ALA A 187 -12.37 -8.81 4.02
C ALA A 187 -12.24 -8.64 5.54
N ASN A 188 -12.12 -9.73 6.28
CA ASN A 188 -11.91 -9.68 7.74
C ASN A 188 -10.56 -9.06 8.10
N ASN A 189 -9.55 -9.25 7.26
CA ASN A 189 -8.27 -8.59 7.34
C ASN A 189 -7.90 -8.03 5.96
N ALA A 190 -8.16 -6.76 5.76
CA ALA A 190 -7.90 -6.09 4.48
C ALA A 190 -6.40 -6.04 4.13
N ASN A 191 -5.51 -6.13 5.12
CA ASN A 191 -4.06 -6.12 4.89
C ASN A 191 -3.54 -7.37 4.19
N GLU A 192 -4.33 -8.45 4.15
CA GLU A 192 -4.00 -9.69 3.42
C GLU A 192 -4.38 -9.63 1.94
N LEU A 193 -5.09 -8.59 1.55
CA LEU A 193 -5.47 -8.40 0.15
C LEU A 193 -4.27 -8.01 -0.70
N ILE A 194 -4.16 -8.65 -1.85
CA ILE A 194 -3.12 -8.35 -2.84
C ILE A 194 -3.70 -7.39 -3.87
N ARG A 195 -2.99 -6.29 -4.15
CA ARG A 195 -3.38 -5.36 -5.19
C ARG A 195 -3.10 -5.96 -6.57
N ASP A 196 -4.10 -5.93 -7.45
CA ASP A 196 -4.05 -6.51 -8.81
C ASP A 196 -4.05 -5.44 -9.93
N GLY A 197 -3.66 -4.19 -9.58
CA GLY A 197 -3.71 -3.05 -10.51
C GLY A 197 -5.11 -2.43 -10.66
N ASN A 198 -5.20 -1.28 -11.31
CA ASN A 198 -6.46 -0.59 -11.64
C ASN A 198 -7.45 -0.40 -10.48
N GLY A 199 -6.97 -0.31 -9.24
CA GLY A 199 -7.81 -0.20 -8.05
C GLY A 199 -8.52 -1.51 -7.65
N LEU A 200 -8.08 -2.63 -8.21
CA LEU A 200 -8.60 -3.97 -7.91
C LEU A 200 -7.75 -4.65 -6.83
N PHE A 201 -8.43 -5.46 -6.05
CA PHE A 201 -7.82 -6.32 -5.04
C PHE A 201 -8.24 -7.78 -5.28
N ARG A 202 -7.38 -8.69 -4.92
CA ARG A 202 -7.67 -10.13 -4.87
C ARG A 202 -7.35 -10.68 -3.48
N ALA A 203 -8.07 -11.71 -3.07
CA ALA A 203 -7.74 -12.43 -1.85
C ALA A 203 -6.44 -13.23 -2.04
N SER A 204 -5.71 -13.42 -0.95
CA SER A 204 -4.55 -14.29 -0.90
C SER A 204 -4.99 -15.72 -1.20
N GLU A 205 -4.14 -16.50 -1.91
CA GLU A 205 -4.35 -17.93 -2.21
C GLU A 205 -5.62 -18.29 -3.01
N GLY A 206 -6.22 -17.35 -3.76
CA GLY A 206 -7.41 -17.62 -4.58
C GLY A 206 -8.68 -17.90 -3.80
N GLN A 207 -8.72 -17.63 -2.50
CA GLN A 207 -9.92 -17.68 -1.69
C GLN A 207 -10.88 -16.56 -2.10
N GLN A 208 -12.18 -16.86 -2.06
CA GLN A 208 -13.21 -15.85 -2.21
C GLN A 208 -13.49 -15.19 -0.86
N LEU A 209 -13.69 -13.88 -0.87
CA LEU A 209 -14.14 -13.17 0.34
C LEU A 209 -15.58 -13.55 0.68
N THR A 210 -15.92 -13.48 1.95
CA THR A 210 -17.27 -13.76 2.42
C THR A 210 -18.22 -12.65 2.00
N ASN A 211 -19.47 -13.00 1.71
CA ASN A 211 -20.50 -12.01 1.41
C ASN A 211 -20.81 -11.18 2.67
N ALA A 212 -20.69 -9.86 2.56
CA ALA A 212 -20.93 -8.93 3.64
C ALA A 212 -22.41 -8.81 4.02
N ASN A 213 -23.30 -8.99 3.06
CA ASN A 213 -24.75 -8.80 3.22
C ASN A 213 -25.39 -9.72 4.27
N ASN A 214 -24.78 -10.86 4.53
CA ASN A 214 -25.33 -11.89 5.43
C ASN A 214 -24.62 -11.94 6.80
N ASN A 215 -23.78 -10.97 7.13
CA ASN A 215 -23.03 -10.97 8.38
C ASN A 215 -23.67 -10.02 9.40
N PRO A 216 -24.25 -10.53 10.51
CA PRO A 216 -24.91 -9.69 11.51
C PRO A 216 -23.97 -8.82 12.33
N ASN A 217 -22.65 -9.09 12.28
CA ASN A 217 -21.65 -8.37 13.07
C ASN A 217 -21.12 -7.12 12.37
N ILE A 218 -21.57 -6.84 11.16
CA ILE A 218 -21.13 -5.69 10.39
C ILE A 218 -22.33 -4.84 9.96
N SER A 219 -22.11 -3.54 9.88
CA SER A 219 -23.09 -2.61 9.36
C SER A 219 -22.41 -1.68 8.37
N PHE A 220 -23.01 -1.58 7.19
CA PHE A 220 -22.61 -0.64 6.13
C PHE A 220 -23.86 -0.13 5.43
N GLN A 221 -23.75 0.96 4.71
CA GLN A 221 -24.78 1.51 3.85
C GLN A 221 -24.19 1.79 2.47
N ILE A 222 -25.02 1.62 1.43
CA ILE A 222 -24.64 2.01 0.08
C ILE A 222 -25.38 3.32 -0.27
N MET A 223 -24.64 4.28 -0.76
CA MET A 223 -25.14 5.59 -1.17
C MET A 223 -25.08 5.68 -2.69
N GLN A 224 -26.25 5.84 -3.33
CA GLN A 224 -26.35 6.14 -4.75
C GLN A 224 -26.01 7.61 -5.03
N GLY A 225 -25.49 7.91 -6.21
CA GLY A 225 -25.10 9.27 -6.60
C GLY A 225 -23.88 9.81 -5.88
N HIS A 226 -23.10 8.96 -5.24
CA HIS A 226 -21.90 9.32 -4.49
C HIS A 226 -20.72 8.43 -4.90
N ILE A 227 -19.52 8.98 -4.78
CA ILE A 227 -18.26 8.23 -4.88
C ILE A 227 -17.43 8.45 -3.63
N GLU A 228 -16.68 7.44 -3.25
CA GLU A 228 -15.66 7.57 -2.22
C GLU A 228 -14.42 8.22 -2.83
N ARG A 229 -13.92 9.31 -2.25
CA ARG A 229 -12.64 9.92 -2.66
C ARG A 229 -11.46 9.08 -2.18
N SER A 230 -10.33 9.26 -2.83
CA SER A 230 -9.05 8.77 -2.31
C SER A 230 -8.82 9.29 -0.89
N ASN A 231 -8.27 8.48 -0.01
CA ASN A 231 -7.86 8.87 1.34
C ASN A 231 -6.44 9.49 1.38
N VAL A 232 -5.91 9.87 0.22
CA VAL A 232 -4.63 10.57 0.08
C VAL A 232 -4.82 12.06 0.39
N ASP A 233 -4.07 12.57 1.37
CA ASP A 233 -3.90 14.01 1.57
C ASP A 233 -2.77 14.49 0.67
N SER A 234 -3.11 15.26 -0.37
CA SER A 234 -2.15 15.73 -1.36
C SER A 234 -1.13 16.71 -0.76
N ALA A 235 -1.56 17.58 0.19
CA ALA A 235 -0.66 18.55 0.80
C ALA A 235 0.38 17.86 1.69
N GLN A 236 -0.08 16.94 2.53
CA GLN A 236 0.80 16.15 3.38
C GLN A 236 1.74 15.26 2.54
N THR A 237 1.22 14.62 1.49
CA THR A 237 2.01 13.76 0.59
C THR A 237 3.12 14.55 -0.12
N MET A 238 2.84 15.79 -0.57
CA MET A 238 3.86 16.67 -1.17
C MET A 238 4.92 17.10 -0.15
N ALA A 239 4.53 17.42 1.08
CA ALA A 239 5.46 17.75 2.15
C ALA A 239 6.38 16.57 2.49
N ASP A 240 5.81 15.36 2.60
CA ASP A 240 6.54 14.12 2.85
C ASP A 240 7.49 13.79 1.69
N MET A 241 7.06 13.98 0.44
CA MET A 241 7.88 13.79 -0.75
C MET A 241 9.08 14.75 -0.77
N THR A 242 8.85 16.03 -0.43
CA THR A 242 9.94 17.01 -0.33
C THR A 242 10.93 16.63 0.77
N SER A 243 10.44 16.14 1.92
CA SER A 243 11.28 15.66 3.01
C SER A 243 12.12 14.44 2.59
N ALA A 244 11.51 13.48 1.91
CA ALA A 244 12.17 12.29 1.39
C ALA A 244 13.24 12.66 0.35
N TYR A 245 12.94 13.63 -0.53
CA TYR A 245 13.87 14.14 -1.52
C TYR A 245 15.11 14.78 -0.88
N ARG A 246 14.91 15.65 0.12
CA ARG A 246 16.01 16.28 0.87
C ARG A 246 16.88 15.23 1.58
N ALA A 247 16.27 14.21 2.15
CA ALA A 247 16.98 13.11 2.79
C ALA A 247 17.77 12.27 1.77
N PHE A 248 17.23 12.06 0.58
CA PHE A 248 17.90 11.42 -0.54
C PHE A 248 19.14 12.22 -0.98
N GLU A 249 18.99 13.55 -1.20
CA GLU A 249 20.10 14.44 -1.54
C GLU A 249 21.21 14.46 -0.47
N ALA A 250 20.82 14.47 0.81
CA ALA A 250 21.79 14.42 1.91
C ALA A 250 22.60 13.12 1.88
N ASN A 251 21.94 11.98 1.69
CA ASN A 251 22.62 10.68 1.55
C ASN A 251 23.55 10.66 0.31
N GLN A 252 23.11 11.24 -0.80
CA GLN A 252 23.94 11.34 -2.01
C GLN A 252 25.21 12.17 -1.78
N LYS A 253 25.09 13.30 -1.07
CA LYS A 253 26.27 14.13 -0.69
C LYS A 253 27.24 13.37 0.21
N ILE A 254 26.71 12.55 1.14
CA ILE A 254 27.54 11.70 1.99
C ILE A 254 28.30 10.68 1.14
N ILE A 255 27.65 10.03 0.18
CA ILE A 255 28.28 9.07 -0.73
C ILE A 255 29.39 9.74 -1.54
N GLN A 256 29.13 10.95 -2.08
CA GLN A 256 30.15 11.73 -2.80
C GLN A 256 31.34 12.10 -1.92
N ALA A 257 31.10 12.46 -0.65
CA ALA A 257 32.19 12.75 0.29
C ALA A 257 33.06 11.52 0.59
N TYR A 258 32.42 10.33 0.73
CA TYR A 258 33.16 9.07 0.85
C TYR A 258 33.97 8.75 -0.41
N ASP A 259 33.41 8.98 -1.59
CA ASP A 259 34.06 8.75 -2.88
C ASP A 259 35.32 9.64 -3.02
N MET A 260 35.18 10.94 -2.73
CA MET A 260 36.34 11.88 -2.71
C MET A 260 37.39 11.46 -1.68
N SER A 261 36.98 10.98 -0.51
CA SER A 261 37.89 10.50 0.52
C SER A 261 38.66 9.25 0.07
N MET A 262 37.94 8.29 -0.56
CA MET A 262 38.58 7.09 -1.12
C MET A 262 39.51 7.42 -2.28
N GLN A 263 39.13 8.36 -3.15
CA GLN A 263 39.97 8.82 -4.25
C GLN A 263 41.29 9.48 -3.75
N LYS A 264 41.20 10.32 -2.71
CA LYS A 264 42.40 10.88 -2.06
C LYS A 264 43.25 9.79 -1.42
N ALA A 265 42.66 8.86 -0.70
CA ALA A 265 43.39 7.76 -0.11
C ALA A 265 44.11 6.91 -1.16
N ALA A 266 43.48 6.60 -2.28
CA ALA A 266 44.07 5.83 -3.37
C ALA A 266 45.24 6.60 -4.07
N ASN A 267 45.06 7.91 -4.30
CA ASN A 267 46.01 8.72 -5.03
C ASN A 267 47.22 9.20 -4.17
N GLU A 268 46.97 9.48 -2.89
CA GLU A 268 48.01 10.03 -2.00
C GLU A 268 48.75 8.94 -1.22
N ILE A 269 48.02 7.90 -0.73
CA ILE A 269 48.67 6.80 0.02
C ILE A 269 49.29 5.78 -0.94
N GLY A 270 48.74 5.59 -2.15
CA GLY A 270 49.33 4.72 -3.19
C GLY A 270 50.59 5.29 -3.87
N ARG A 271 50.93 6.53 -3.63
CA ARG A 271 52.14 7.21 -4.18
C ARG A 271 53.36 7.15 -3.27
N ILE A 272 53.34 6.39 -2.19
CA ILE A 272 54.52 6.19 -1.35
C ILE A 272 55.44 5.20 -2.08
N ASN A 273 56.32 5.75 -2.93
CA ASN A 273 57.58 5.16 -3.36
C ASN A 273 58.68 6.10 -2.96
#